data_268efc9c3ba3c5ad8ada8c07467b0a09
#
_entry.id   268efc9c3ba3c5ad8ada8c07467b0a09
#
_cell.length_a   1.000
_cell.length_b   1.000
_cell.length_c   1.000
_cell.angle_alpha   90.00
_cell.angle_beta   90.00
_cell.angle_gamma   90.00
#
_symmetry.space_group_name_H-M   'P 1'
#
loop_
_entity.id
_entity.type
_entity.pdbx_description
1 polymer ?
#
loop_
_entity_poly.entity_id
_entity_poly.type
_entity_poly.pdbx_seq_one_letter_code
_entity_poly.pdbx_strand_id
1 'polypeptide(L)'
;MKLSREISDDGRFVRQPNRFTERLGPPEPGRYRLYASYACPWAQRVLIVRRLLGLEDLLDVTIVDPIRDEKGWRVPGGDPEYLSELYHATDPGYAGRYTVPCVWDTRDKRIVTNDFPQITLDLETSWGTSPNLYPERLRPDVDIMNDRLYHGLNNAVYEAGFSRDQQVYEEAVARVFTTLDFLEVRLAESEYLFDTLTDSDVRLYTTLARFDSVYYGHFKCSVRRLTDYPALWAYARRLYAIPAFHETTDFDQIKRHYYITQTHINPSRIVPVGPELDWGPRPPASARTAAPTTP
;
A
#
# COMPACT_ATOMS: atom_id res chain seq x y z
N MET A 1 18.36 -1.97 -7.56
CA MET A 1 17.64 -2.90 -6.63
C MET A 1 18.03 -4.33 -6.99
N LYS A 2 18.59 -5.08 -6.06
CA LYS A 2 18.95 -6.50 -6.33
C LYS A 2 17.71 -7.37 -6.18
N LEU A 3 16.84 -7.39 -7.18
CA LEU A 3 15.70 -8.32 -7.28
C LEU A 3 16.14 -9.79 -7.35
N SER A 4 17.41 -10.04 -7.68
CA SER A 4 17.96 -11.41 -7.80
C SER A 4 17.82 -12.26 -6.54
N ARG A 5 17.59 -11.67 -5.37
CA ARG A 5 17.36 -12.39 -4.11
C ARG A 5 15.88 -12.70 -3.82
N GLU A 6 14.97 -12.14 -4.61
CA GLU A 6 13.52 -12.34 -4.48
C GLU A 6 12.93 -13.13 -5.66
N ILE A 7 13.78 -13.67 -6.50
CA ILE A 7 13.39 -14.60 -7.57
C ILE A 7 13.97 -15.95 -7.23
N SER A 8 13.11 -16.95 -7.06
CA SER A 8 13.49 -18.34 -6.87
C SER A 8 14.02 -18.98 -8.17
N ASP A 9 14.61 -20.16 -8.06
CA ASP A 9 15.22 -20.86 -9.20
C ASP A 9 14.20 -21.21 -10.30
N ASP A 10 12.94 -21.40 -9.94
CA ASP A 10 11.82 -21.62 -10.86
C ASP A 10 11.25 -20.33 -11.46
N GLY A 11 11.87 -19.17 -11.20
CA GLY A 11 11.44 -17.87 -11.75
C GLY A 11 10.30 -17.19 -11.00
N ARG A 12 9.88 -17.69 -9.85
CA ARG A 12 8.81 -17.14 -9.01
C ARG A 12 9.31 -15.98 -8.16
N PHE A 13 8.50 -14.94 -8.01
CA PHE A 13 8.78 -13.87 -7.07
C PHE A 13 8.44 -14.32 -5.64
N VAL A 14 9.43 -14.23 -4.74
CA VAL A 14 9.29 -14.51 -3.31
C VAL A 14 9.59 -13.23 -2.55
N ARG A 15 8.56 -12.65 -1.95
CA ARG A 15 8.70 -11.39 -1.20
C ARG A 15 9.59 -11.59 0.02
N GLN A 16 10.57 -10.69 0.19
CA GLN A 16 11.39 -10.65 1.40
C GLN A 16 10.53 -10.52 2.66
N PRO A 17 10.74 -11.35 3.70
CA PRO A 17 10.07 -11.18 5.00
C PRO A 17 10.37 -9.81 5.63
N ASN A 18 9.42 -9.30 6.43
CA ASN A 18 9.64 -8.11 7.23
C ASN A 18 10.67 -8.41 8.33
N ARG A 19 11.62 -7.49 8.54
CA ARG A 19 12.71 -7.69 9.52
C ARG A 19 12.35 -7.17 10.91
N PHE A 20 11.64 -6.04 10.94
CA PHE A 20 11.25 -5.38 12.18
C PHE A 20 9.75 -5.62 12.37
N THR A 21 9.39 -6.37 13.41
CA THR A 21 8.02 -6.89 13.61
C THR A 21 7.49 -6.62 15.02
N GLU A 22 8.10 -5.66 15.72
CA GLU A 22 7.58 -5.27 17.02
C GLU A 22 6.23 -4.56 16.87
N ARG A 23 5.40 -4.70 17.88
CA ARG A 23 4.10 -4.04 17.94
C ARG A 23 4.29 -2.58 18.36
N LEU A 24 3.42 -1.72 17.83
CA LEU A 24 3.40 -0.33 18.26
C LEU A 24 2.96 -0.25 19.73
N GLY A 25 3.72 0.49 20.54
CA GLY A 25 3.34 0.81 21.89
C GLY A 25 2.17 1.80 21.95
N PRO A 26 1.77 2.25 23.15
CA PRO A 26 0.73 3.25 23.29
C PRO A 26 1.00 4.51 22.45
N PRO A 27 -0.04 5.15 21.89
CA PRO A 27 0.11 6.37 21.11
C PRO A 27 0.65 7.51 22.01
N GLU A 28 1.66 8.20 21.49
CA GLU A 28 2.31 9.31 22.18
C GLU A 28 2.69 10.37 21.13
N PRO A 29 2.14 11.60 21.21
CA PRO A 29 2.41 12.64 20.22
C PRO A 29 3.91 12.89 20.03
N GLY A 30 4.35 12.95 18.76
CA GLY A 30 5.74 13.20 18.38
C GLY A 30 6.71 12.02 18.58
N ARG A 31 6.27 10.89 19.15
CA ARG A 31 7.12 9.72 19.36
C ARG A 31 7.30 8.88 18.09
N TYR A 32 6.21 8.61 17.38
CA TYR A 32 6.25 7.71 16.22
C TYR A 32 6.17 8.48 14.93
N ARG A 33 7.04 8.13 13.97
CA ARG A 33 7.04 8.66 12.62
C ARG A 33 6.95 7.56 11.59
N LEU A 34 5.92 7.64 10.77
CA LEU A 34 5.72 6.76 9.62
C LEU A 34 6.49 7.31 8.41
N TYR A 35 7.38 6.52 7.86
CA TYR A 35 7.93 6.76 6.52
C TYR A 35 7.10 5.99 5.50
N ALA A 36 6.53 6.69 4.56
CA ALA A 36 5.58 6.16 3.60
C ALA A 36 5.81 6.74 2.19
N SER A 37 5.29 6.08 1.18
CA SER A 37 5.21 6.59 -0.19
C SER A 37 3.79 6.43 -0.71
N TYR A 38 3.23 7.45 -1.33
CA TYR A 38 1.93 7.34 -2.02
C TYR A 38 1.95 6.31 -3.15
N ALA A 39 3.13 6.03 -3.72
CA ALA A 39 3.28 5.00 -4.73
C ALA A 39 3.15 3.57 -4.17
N CYS A 40 3.50 3.35 -2.90
CA CYS A 40 3.51 2.02 -2.31
C CYS A 40 2.11 1.62 -1.78
N PRO A 41 1.48 0.53 -2.28
CA PRO A 41 0.17 0.11 -1.81
C PRO A 41 0.18 -0.32 -0.34
N TRP A 42 1.27 -0.90 0.13
CA TRP A 42 1.43 -1.33 1.51
C TRP A 42 1.48 -0.14 2.49
N ALA A 43 2.18 0.94 2.10
CA ALA A 43 2.24 2.17 2.88
C ALA A 43 0.92 2.96 2.80
N GLN A 44 0.26 2.95 1.65
CA GLN A 44 -1.02 3.64 1.49
C GLN A 44 -2.10 3.12 2.43
N ARG A 45 -2.12 1.80 2.75
CA ARG A 45 -3.04 1.24 3.75
C ARG A 45 -2.92 1.97 5.08
N VAL A 46 -1.69 2.15 5.56
CA VAL A 46 -1.42 2.82 6.83
C VAL A 46 -1.82 4.30 6.78
N LEU A 47 -1.59 4.98 5.65
CA LEU A 47 -2.01 6.36 5.44
C LEU A 47 -3.53 6.51 5.46
N ILE A 48 -4.27 5.58 4.82
CA ILE A 48 -5.74 5.56 4.83
C ILE A 48 -6.26 5.34 6.25
N VAL A 49 -5.77 4.29 6.95
CA VAL A 49 -6.21 3.96 8.31
C VAL A 49 -5.92 5.13 9.27
N ARG A 50 -4.72 5.71 9.17
CA ARG A 50 -4.36 6.91 9.97
C ARG A 50 -5.37 8.05 9.80
N ARG A 51 -5.80 8.30 8.56
CA ARG A 51 -6.81 9.33 8.24
C ARG A 51 -8.21 8.96 8.72
N LEU A 52 -8.62 7.72 8.49
CA LEU A 52 -9.95 7.25 8.92
C LEU A 52 -10.12 7.32 10.44
N LEU A 53 -9.06 7.07 11.18
CA LEU A 53 -9.06 7.06 12.65
C LEU A 53 -8.71 8.41 13.28
N GLY A 54 -8.39 9.44 12.48
CA GLY A 54 -8.02 10.77 13.01
C GLY A 54 -6.73 10.76 13.82
N LEU A 55 -5.71 10.02 13.38
CA LEU A 55 -4.45 9.81 14.11
C LEU A 55 -3.33 10.79 13.68
N GLU A 56 -3.67 11.91 13.03
CA GLU A 56 -2.70 12.84 12.46
C GLU A 56 -1.77 13.47 13.53
N ASP A 57 -2.27 13.69 14.72
CA ASP A 57 -1.50 14.26 15.82
C ASP A 57 -0.71 13.21 16.62
N LEU A 58 -0.95 11.91 16.36
CA LEU A 58 -0.33 10.80 17.09
C LEU A 58 0.75 10.07 16.28
N LEU A 59 0.60 10.06 14.96
CA LEU A 59 1.54 9.40 14.04
C LEU A 59 2.01 10.41 12.99
N ASP A 60 3.17 10.99 13.19
CA ASP A 60 3.81 11.85 12.20
C ASP A 60 4.07 11.08 10.89
N VAL A 61 4.03 11.77 9.76
CA VAL A 61 4.30 11.15 8.45
C VAL A 61 5.38 11.91 7.70
N THR A 62 6.34 11.16 7.16
CA THR A 62 7.28 11.63 6.15
C THR A 62 7.05 10.84 4.86
N ILE A 63 6.66 11.54 3.81
CA ILE A 63 6.50 10.95 2.47
C ILE A 63 7.85 10.97 1.78
N VAL A 64 8.34 9.79 1.40
CA VAL A 64 9.61 9.63 0.68
C VAL A 64 9.42 9.91 -0.82
N ASP A 65 10.52 10.23 -1.52
CA ASP A 65 10.50 10.42 -2.98
C ASP A 65 9.97 9.15 -3.66
N PRO A 66 9.02 9.25 -4.59
CA PRO A 66 8.49 8.09 -5.30
C PRO A 66 9.53 7.38 -6.17
N ILE A 67 10.60 8.06 -6.58
CA ILE A 67 11.63 7.49 -7.44
C ILE A 67 12.77 7.00 -6.58
N ARG A 68 12.88 5.66 -6.45
CA ARG A 68 14.02 5.04 -5.77
C ARG A 68 15.23 4.97 -6.68
N ASP A 69 16.39 5.22 -6.10
CA ASP A 69 17.69 4.95 -6.70
C ASP A 69 18.37 3.70 -6.10
N GLU A 70 19.67 3.55 -6.31
CA GLU A 70 20.45 2.42 -5.81
C GLU A 70 20.59 2.43 -4.28
N LYS A 71 20.53 3.60 -3.64
CA LYS A 71 20.56 3.77 -2.18
C LYS A 71 19.19 3.55 -1.53
N GLY A 72 18.13 3.47 -2.32
CA GLY A 72 16.77 3.23 -1.85
C GLY A 72 15.85 4.44 -1.94
N TRP A 73 15.08 4.69 -0.90
CA TRP A 73 14.12 5.78 -0.80
C TRP A 73 14.82 7.03 -0.28
N ARG A 74 14.81 8.10 -1.07
CA ARG A 74 15.27 9.41 -0.63
C ARG A 74 14.21 10.07 0.26
N VAL A 75 14.66 10.69 1.35
CA VAL A 75 13.81 11.40 2.30
C VAL A 75 13.87 12.90 2.01
N PRO A 76 12.76 13.56 1.70
CA PRO A 76 12.73 15.00 1.53
C PRO A 76 13.14 15.72 2.83
N GLY A 77 13.94 16.78 2.69
CA GLY A 77 14.49 17.51 3.85
C GLY A 77 15.88 17.04 4.28
N GLY A 78 16.31 15.85 3.86
CA GLY A 78 17.68 15.40 3.93
C GLY A 78 18.23 14.99 5.30
N ASP A 79 17.37 14.75 6.30
CA ASP A 79 17.77 14.22 7.61
C ASP A 79 16.74 13.19 8.10
N PRO A 80 16.98 11.87 7.93
CA PRO A 80 18.08 11.28 7.16
C PRO A 80 17.98 11.59 5.66
N GLU A 81 19.05 11.49 4.89
CA GLU A 81 19.00 11.67 3.43
C GLU A 81 18.28 10.48 2.75
N TYR A 82 18.52 9.27 3.27
CA TYR A 82 17.91 8.03 2.77
C TYR A 82 17.29 7.22 3.90
N LEU A 83 16.19 6.55 3.60
CA LEU A 83 15.54 5.62 4.53
C LEU A 83 16.50 4.50 5.00
N SER A 84 17.47 4.11 4.16
CA SER A 84 18.50 3.11 4.50
C SER A 84 19.29 3.46 5.76
N GLU A 85 19.48 4.73 6.06
CA GLU A 85 20.20 5.18 7.26
C GLU A 85 19.47 4.77 8.54
N LEU A 86 18.14 4.85 8.55
CA LEU A 86 17.32 4.39 9.69
C LEU A 86 17.39 2.87 9.89
N TYR A 87 17.44 2.13 8.77
CA TYR A 87 17.60 0.68 8.81
C TYR A 87 18.94 0.29 9.39
N HIS A 88 20.03 0.95 8.99
CA HIS A 88 21.36 0.71 9.52
C HIS A 88 21.56 1.25 10.93
N ALA A 89 20.87 2.32 11.32
CA ALA A 89 20.85 2.79 12.70
C ALA A 89 20.22 1.77 13.65
N THR A 90 19.22 1.02 13.15
CA THR A 90 18.53 -0.02 13.94
C THR A 90 19.27 -1.35 13.91
N ASP A 91 19.75 -1.78 12.74
CA ASP A 91 20.50 -3.02 12.52
C ASP A 91 21.68 -2.72 11.59
N PRO A 92 22.90 -2.48 12.13
CA PRO A 92 24.07 -2.13 11.31
C PRO A 92 24.44 -3.20 10.26
N GLY A 93 24.04 -4.46 10.49
CA GLY A 93 24.26 -5.58 9.57
C GLY A 93 23.15 -5.78 8.53
N TYR A 94 22.15 -4.90 8.48
CA TYR A 94 21.02 -5.09 7.59
C TYR A 94 21.40 -5.13 6.12
N ALA A 95 21.09 -6.24 5.46
CA ALA A 95 21.43 -6.50 4.05
C ALA A 95 20.19 -6.68 3.14
N GLY A 96 18.99 -6.46 3.68
CA GLY A 96 17.73 -6.59 2.96
C GLY A 96 17.34 -5.33 2.18
N ARG A 97 16.12 -5.34 1.64
CA ARG A 97 15.53 -4.15 1.00
C ARG A 97 15.04 -3.16 2.05
N TYR A 98 15.29 -1.90 1.84
CA TYR A 98 14.72 -0.80 2.62
C TYR A 98 13.28 -0.56 2.13
N THR A 99 12.29 -0.92 2.93
CA THR A 99 10.88 -0.92 2.56
C THR A 99 10.08 0.16 3.27
N VAL A 100 9.01 0.60 2.64
CA VAL A 100 7.94 1.37 3.25
C VAL A 100 6.65 0.54 3.20
N PRO A 101 5.74 0.64 4.20
CA PRO A 101 5.81 1.51 5.38
C PRO A 101 6.92 1.09 6.34
N CYS A 102 7.39 2.05 7.12
CA CYS A 102 8.36 1.84 8.19
C CYS A 102 8.05 2.84 9.31
N VAL A 103 7.89 2.36 10.54
CA VAL A 103 7.63 3.21 11.70
C VAL A 103 8.89 3.34 12.54
N TRP A 104 9.32 4.58 12.71
CA TRP A 104 10.47 4.99 13.50
C TRP A 104 10.03 5.50 14.86
N ASP A 105 10.69 5.04 15.92
CA ASP A 105 10.58 5.61 17.27
C ASP A 105 11.62 6.74 17.41
N THR A 106 11.15 7.97 17.53
CA THR A 106 12.02 9.15 17.61
C THR A 106 12.76 9.24 18.95
N ARG A 107 12.20 8.62 20.00
CA ARG A 107 12.79 8.56 21.35
C ARG A 107 13.90 7.50 21.41
N ASP A 108 13.57 6.27 20.99
CA ASP A 108 14.47 5.13 21.09
C ASP A 108 15.45 5.06 19.89
N LYS A 109 15.30 5.96 18.90
CA LYS A 109 16.15 6.08 17.70
C LYS A 109 16.31 4.77 16.93
N ARG A 110 15.19 4.06 16.70
CA ARG A 110 15.17 2.79 15.97
C ARG A 110 13.86 2.60 15.19
N ILE A 111 13.91 1.73 14.19
CA ILE A 111 12.70 1.22 13.56
C ILE A 111 12.01 0.26 14.54
N VAL A 112 10.74 0.52 14.83
CA VAL A 112 9.89 -0.40 15.59
C VAL A 112 9.39 -1.50 14.68
N THR A 113 8.83 -1.11 13.54
CA THR A 113 8.20 -2.08 12.64
C THR A 113 8.21 -1.61 11.19
N ASN A 114 8.39 -2.57 10.28
CA ASN A 114 8.05 -2.47 8.85
C ASN A 114 7.07 -3.59 8.45
N ASP A 115 6.39 -4.16 9.42
CA ASP A 115 5.42 -5.24 9.22
C ASP A 115 4.08 -4.68 8.72
N PHE A 116 4.03 -4.42 7.43
CA PHE A 116 2.89 -3.76 6.80
C PHE A 116 1.52 -4.44 7.03
N PRO A 117 1.39 -5.78 7.19
CA PRO A 117 0.11 -6.40 7.54
C PRO A 117 -0.36 -6.05 8.95
N GLN A 118 0.60 -5.83 9.86
CA GLN A 118 0.32 -5.67 11.28
C GLN A 118 0.16 -4.20 11.70
N ILE A 119 0.83 -3.27 11.00
CA ILE A 119 0.77 -1.84 11.36
C ILE A 119 -0.68 -1.32 11.34
N THR A 120 -1.50 -1.67 10.34
CA THR A 120 -2.91 -1.23 10.29
C THR A 120 -3.68 -1.78 11.48
N LEU A 121 -3.51 -3.06 11.81
CA LEU A 121 -4.19 -3.69 12.93
C LEU A 121 -3.78 -3.08 14.29
N ASP A 122 -2.52 -2.67 14.45
CA ASP A 122 -2.07 -1.96 15.67
C ASP A 122 -2.79 -0.62 15.83
N LEU A 123 -2.91 0.14 14.73
CA LEU A 123 -3.64 1.41 14.73
C LEU A 123 -5.13 1.20 15.04
N GLU A 124 -5.75 0.19 14.45
CA GLU A 124 -7.19 -0.10 14.55
C GLU A 124 -7.61 -0.68 15.90
N THR A 125 -6.71 -1.38 16.57
CA THR A 125 -7.03 -2.06 17.83
C THR A 125 -6.52 -1.36 19.07
N SER A 126 -5.49 -0.52 18.93
CA SER A 126 -4.78 0.05 20.09
C SER A 126 -4.73 1.57 20.08
N TRP A 127 -4.85 2.25 18.92
CA TRP A 127 -4.71 3.70 18.84
C TRP A 127 -6.01 4.43 18.51
N GLY A 128 -6.90 3.84 17.73
CA GLY A 128 -8.19 4.42 17.36
C GLY A 128 -9.28 3.35 17.28
N THR A 129 -10.50 3.74 17.60
CA THR A 129 -11.64 2.81 17.67
C THR A 129 -12.82 3.25 16.82
N SER A 130 -12.77 4.40 16.19
CA SER A 130 -13.88 4.94 15.38
C SER A 130 -13.35 5.62 14.12
N PRO A 131 -13.80 5.18 12.92
CA PRO A 131 -14.64 4.00 12.68
C PRO A 131 -13.96 2.69 13.11
N ASN A 132 -14.73 1.69 13.49
CA ASN A 132 -14.18 0.38 13.84
C ASN A 132 -13.92 -0.46 12.59
N LEU A 133 -12.69 -0.43 12.10
CA LEU A 133 -12.27 -1.10 10.87
C LEU A 133 -11.97 -2.60 11.06
N TYR A 134 -11.82 -3.05 12.32
CA TYR A 134 -11.54 -4.45 12.66
C TYR A 134 -12.44 -4.92 13.80
N PRO A 135 -13.79 -4.95 13.57
CA PRO A 135 -14.78 -5.30 14.59
C PRO A 135 -14.56 -6.71 15.11
N GLU A 136 -14.59 -6.90 16.43
CA GLU A 136 -14.28 -8.18 17.08
C GLU A 136 -15.10 -9.34 16.50
N ARG A 137 -16.40 -9.12 16.27
CA ARG A 137 -17.31 -10.13 15.70
C ARG A 137 -16.93 -10.56 14.28
N LEU A 138 -16.22 -9.72 13.52
CA LEU A 138 -15.84 -9.97 12.12
C LEU A 138 -14.37 -10.38 11.95
N ARG A 139 -13.55 -10.33 13.01
CA ARG A 139 -12.11 -10.59 12.90
C ARG A 139 -11.77 -11.87 12.17
N PRO A 140 -12.36 -13.03 12.48
CA PRO A 140 -12.04 -14.25 11.75
C PRO A 140 -12.34 -14.16 10.26
N ASP A 141 -13.45 -13.53 9.88
CA ASP A 141 -13.85 -13.40 8.48
C ASP A 141 -12.99 -12.35 7.75
N VAL A 142 -12.64 -11.26 8.41
CA VAL A 142 -11.70 -10.24 7.91
C VAL A 142 -10.33 -10.85 7.69
N ASP A 143 -9.82 -11.67 8.60
CA ASP A 143 -8.53 -12.34 8.46
C ASP A 143 -8.52 -13.31 7.28
N ILE A 144 -9.57 -14.11 7.12
CA ILE A 144 -9.73 -15.01 5.95
C ILE A 144 -9.80 -14.20 4.65
N MET A 145 -10.53 -13.08 4.64
CA MET A 145 -10.61 -12.21 3.46
C MET A 145 -9.25 -11.57 3.17
N ASN A 146 -8.56 -11.08 4.18
CA ASN A 146 -7.24 -10.47 4.05
C ASN A 146 -6.21 -11.45 3.49
N ASP A 147 -6.23 -12.71 3.93
CA ASP A 147 -5.39 -13.77 3.38
C ASP A 147 -5.70 -14.04 1.91
N ARG A 148 -6.99 -14.18 1.57
CA ARG A 148 -7.43 -14.33 0.17
C ARG A 148 -6.99 -13.15 -0.69
N LEU A 149 -7.20 -11.92 -0.23
CA LEU A 149 -6.77 -10.72 -0.94
C LEU A 149 -5.25 -10.68 -1.12
N TYR A 150 -4.50 -11.05 -0.09
CA TYR A 150 -3.04 -11.05 -0.16
C TYR A 150 -2.53 -12.04 -1.21
N HIS A 151 -2.90 -13.31 -1.10
CA HIS A 151 -2.41 -14.38 -1.96
C HIS A 151 -3.04 -14.39 -3.36
N GLY A 152 -4.30 -13.98 -3.46
CA GLY A 152 -5.04 -14.00 -4.73
C GLY A 152 -4.91 -12.74 -5.55
N LEU A 153 -4.59 -11.60 -4.95
CA LEU A 153 -4.59 -10.32 -5.64
C LEU A 153 -3.41 -9.41 -5.27
N ASN A 154 -3.30 -8.96 -4.00
CA ASN A 154 -2.37 -7.89 -3.65
C ASN A 154 -0.90 -8.26 -3.89
N ASN A 155 -0.49 -9.51 -3.61
CA ASN A 155 0.85 -10.01 -3.90
C ASN A 155 0.92 -10.70 -5.27
N ALA A 156 -0.17 -11.33 -5.72
CA ALA A 156 -0.21 -12.05 -6.99
C ALA A 156 0.09 -11.14 -8.21
N VAL A 157 -0.33 -9.87 -8.20
CA VAL A 157 0.03 -8.91 -9.25
C VAL A 157 1.55 -8.69 -9.34
N TYR A 158 2.28 -8.77 -8.21
CA TYR A 158 3.75 -8.69 -8.19
C TYR A 158 4.38 -10.01 -8.64
N GLU A 159 3.79 -11.14 -8.27
CA GLU A 159 4.22 -12.45 -8.77
C GLU A 159 4.11 -12.52 -10.30
N ALA A 160 3.00 -12.02 -10.87
CA ALA A 160 2.86 -11.87 -12.31
C ALA A 160 3.91 -10.91 -12.91
N GLY A 161 4.03 -9.71 -12.34
CA GLY A 161 4.88 -8.64 -12.88
C GLY A 161 6.38 -8.94 -12.81
N PHE A 162 6.84 -9.69 -11.82
CA PHE A 162 8.25 -10.01 -11.59
C PHE A 162 8.62 -11.44 -12.04
N SER A 163 7.66 -12.23 -12.48
CA SER A 163 7.92 -13.58 -12.98
C SER A 163 8.97 -13.60 -14.09
N ARG A 164 9.80 -14.64 -14.10
CA ARG A 164 10.78 -14.92 -15.15
C ARG A 164 10.51 -16.22 -15.90
N ASP A 165 9.41 -16.86 -15.59
CA ASP A 165 8.94 -18.07 -16.22
C ASP A 165 7.49 -17.88 -16.71
N GLN A 166 7.17 -18.42 -17.90
CA GLN A 166 5.86 -18.24 -18.52
C GLN A 166 4.75 -18.95 -17.73
N GLN A 167 5.00 -20.17 -17.26
CA GLN A 167 4.00 -20.93 -16.50
C GLN A 167 3.72 -20.27 -15.15
N VAL A 168 4.76 -19.81 -14.46
CA VAL A 168 4.64 -19.08 -13.18
C VAL A 168 3.85 -17.79 -13.35
N TYR A 169 4.08 -17.07 -14.46
CA TYR A 169 3.29 -15.88 -14.80
C TYR A 169 1.81 -16.24 -15.01
N GLU A 170 1.51 -17.25 -15.81
CA GLU A 170 0.13 -17.68 -16.11
C GLU A 170 -0.62 -18.10 -14.84
N GLU A 171 0.03 -18.85 -13.95
CA GLU A 171 -0.52 -19.23 -12.64
C GLU A 171 -0.86 -18.00 -11.78
N ALA A 172 0.03 -17.01 -11.73
CA ALA A 172 -0.20 -15.78 -10.98
C ALA A 172 -1.36 -14.97 -11.56
N VAL A 173 -1.41 -14.80 -12.88
CA VAL A 173 -2.48 -14.09 -13.59
C VAL A 173 -3.82 -14.79 -13.38
N ALA A 174 -3.87 -16.13 -13.46
CA ALA A 174 -5.08 -16.90 -13.21
C ALA A 174 -5.64 -16.64 -11.80
N ARG A 175 -4.77 -16.59 -10.78
CA ARG A 175 -5.17 -16.26 -9.39
C ARG A 175 -5.72 -14.84 -9.28
N VAL A 176 -5.07 -13.86 -9.93
CA VAL A 176 -5.52 -12.45 -9.95
C VAL A 176 -6.94 -12.38 -10.49
N PHE A 177 -7.21 -12.96 -11.66
CA PHE A 177 -8.53 -12.83 -12.29
C PHE A 177 -9.61 -13.68 -11.64
N THR A 178 -9.28 -14.87 -11.10
CA THR A 178 -10.20 -15.63 -10.25
C THR A 178 -10.63 -14.84 -9.00
N THR A 179 -9.70 -14.09 -8.41
CA THR A 179 -10.01 -13.26 -7.24
C THR A 179 -10.85 -12.05 -7.62
N LEU A 180 -10.54 -11.38 -8.74
CA LEU A 180 -11.36 -10.27 -9.23
C LEU A 180 -12.77 -10.71 -9.60
N ASP A 181 -12.95 -11.87 -10.26
CA ASP A 181 -14.26 -12.43 -10.58
C ASP A 181 -15.08 -12.75 -9.32
N PHE A 182 -14.45 -13.31 -8.29
CA PHE A 182 -15.09 -13.54 -6.98
C PHE A 182 -15.54 -12.22 -6.34
N LEU A 183 -14.69 -11.19 -6.38
CA LEU A 183 -14.98 -9.89 -5.77
C LEU A 183 -16.07 -9.14 -6.55
N GLU A 184 -16.09 -9.26 -7.87
CA GLU A 184 -17.13 -8.67 -8.73
C GLU A 184 -18.51 -9.18 -8.32
N VAL A 185 -18.66 -10.50 -8.17
CA VAL A 185 -19.93 -11.12 -7.74
C VAL A 185 -20.29 -10.69 -6.31
N ARG A 186 -19.31 -10.67 -5.40
CA ARG A 186 -19.54 -10.31 -4.00
C ARG A 186 -20.00 -8.87 -3.82
N LEU A 187 -19.48 -7.95 -4.62
CA LEU A 187 -19.73 -6.50 -4.52
C LEU A 187 -20.89 -6.03 -5.41
N ALA A 188 -21.51 -6.92 -6.19
CA ALA A 188 -22.62 -6.55 -7.05
C ALA A 188 -23.83 -5.99 -6.28
N GLU A 189 -24.06 -6.48 -5.05
CA GLU A 189 -25.19 -6.10 -4.20
C GLU A 189 -24.74 -5.58 -2.82
N SER A 190 -23.44 -5.30 -2.65
CA SER A 190 -22.88 -4.91 -1.35
C SER A 190 -22.09 -3.60 -1.47
N GLU A 191 -22.23 -2.76 -0.44
CA GLU A 191 -21.48 -1.50 -0.37
C GLU A 191 -20.01 -1.71 -0.02
N TYR A 192 -19.73 -2.66 0.88
CA TYR A 192 -18.39 -3.05 1.35
C TYR A 192 -18.23 -4.57 1.28
N LEU A 193 -17.03 -5.07 1.55
CA LEU A 193 -16.74 -6.50 1.61
C LEU A 193 -17.52 -7.21 2.74
N PHE A 194 -17.91 -6.45 3.76
CA PHE A 194 -18.77 -6.87 4.87
C PHE A 194 -19.91 -5.84 5.05
N ASP A 195 -20.69 -5.95 6.11
CA ASP A 195 -21.80 -5.02 6.40
C ASP A 195 -21.33 -3.58 6.65
N THR A 196 -20.04 -3.37 6.86
CA THR A 196 -19.42 -2.09 7.18
C THR A 196 -18.03 -2.02 6.56
N LEU A 197 -17.48 -0.80 6.44
CA LEU A 197 -16.10 -0.57 6.03
C LEU A 197 -15.13 -1.26 7.01
N THR A 198 -14.20 -2.06 6.48
CA THR A 198 -13.21 -2.82 7.26
C THR A 198 -11.80 -2.66 6.71
N ASP A 199 -10.79 -3.17 7.45
CA ASP A 199 -9.40 -3.27 6.98
C ASP A 199 -9.28 -4.01 5.63
N SER A 200 -10.17 -4.99 5.37
CA SER A 200 -10.19 -5.69 4.07
C SER A 200 -10.50 -4.75 2.90
N ASP A 201 -11.38 -3.78 3.08
CA ASP A 201 -11.71 -2.79 2.06
C ASP A 201 -10.51 -1.86 1.78
N VAL A 202 -9.79 -1.47 2.83
CA VAL A 202 -8.55 -0.69 2.72
C VAL A 202 -7.50 -1.47 1.93
N ARG A 203 -7.33 -2.77 2.22
CA ARG A 203 -6.36 -3.64 1.53
C ARG A 203 -6.72 -3.88 0.07
N LEU A 204 -7.99 -4.04 -0.24
CA LEU A 204 -8.47 -4.21 -1.61
C LEU A 204 -8.26 -2.93 -2.42
N TYR A 205 -8.71 -1.80 -1.89
CA TYR A 205 -8.67 -0.51 -2.59
C TYR A 205 -7.27 -0.17 -3.13
N THR A 206 -6.23 -0.34 -2.32
CA THR A 206 -4.87 0.05 -2.74
C THR A 206 -4.37 -0.69 -3.98
N THR A 207 -4.86 -1.91 -4.21
CA THR A 207 -4.58 -2.65 -5.45
C THR A 207 -5.45 -2.18 -6.60
N LEU A 208 -6.76 -1.97 -6.37
CA LEU A 208 -7.69 -1.48 -7.40
C LEU A 208 -7.26 -0.12 -7.94
N ALA A 209 -6.82 0.81 -7.07
CA ALA A 209 -6.34 2.13 -7.46
C ALA A 209 -5.12 2.10 -8.41
N ARG A 210 -4.38 1.00 -8.44
CA ARG A 210 -3.19 0.81 -9.30
C ARG A 210 -3.45 -0.07 -10.51
N PHE A 211 -4.61 -0.73 -10.58
CA PHE A 211 -4.80 -1.85 -11.49
C PHE A 211 -4.63 -1.42 -12.94
N ASP A 212 -5.47 -0.53 -13.44
CA ASP A 212 -5.44 -0.12 -14.85
C ASP A 212 -4.24 0.76 -15.17
N SER A 213 -3.78 1.59 -14.21
CA SER A 213 -2.66 2.51 -14.42
C SER A 213 -1.29 1.81 -14.44
N VAL A 214 -1.16 0.67 -13.75
CA VAL A 214 0.12 -0.02 -13.55
C VAL A 214 0.01 -1.51 -13.82
N TYR A 215 -0.81 -2.24 -13.06
CA TYR A 215 -0.75 -3.71 -13.08
C TYR A 215 -1.22 -4.30 -14.40
N TYR A 216 -2.20 -3.69 -15.03
CA TYR A 216 -2.68 -4.10 -16.36
C TYR A 216 -1.57 -4.06 -17.42
N GLY A 217 -0.89 -2.93 -17.58
CA GLY A 217 0.16 -2.76 -18.59
C GLY A 217 1.53 -3.22 -18.11
N HIS A 218 2.03 -2.61 -17.03
CA HIS A 218 3.39 -2.79 -16.55
C HIS A 218 3.67 -4.20 -16.02
N PHE A 219 2.72 -4.78 -15.28
CA PHE A 219 2.81 -6.14 -14.75
C PHE A 219 2.12 -7.20 -15.63
N LYS A 220 1.56 -6.79 -16.78
CA LYS A 220 0.90 -7.68 -17.75
C LYS A 220 -0.32 -8.43 -17.18
N CYS A 221 -0.97 -7.90 -16.13
CA CYS A 221 -2.25 -8.43 -15.65
C CYS A 221 -3.37 -7.96 -16.60
N SER A 222 -3.32 -8.37 -17.88
CA SER A 222 -4.02 -7.70 -18.99
C SER A 222 -5.18 -8.50 -19.60
N VAL A 223 -5.76 -9.44 -18.86
CA VAL A 223 -6.93 -10.20 -19.33
C VAL A 223 -8.17 -9.29 -19.42
N ARG A 224 -8.43 -8.48 -18.38
CA ARG A 224 -9.49 -7.46 -18.34
C ARG A 224 -9.00 -6.26 -17.53
N ARG A 225 -9.53 -5.07 -17.81
CA ARG A 225 -9.28 -3.86 -17.01
C ARG A 225 -10.17 -3.88 -15.77
N LEU A 226 -9.80 -3.09 -14.76
CA LEU A 226 -10.70 -2.86 -13.63
C LEU A 226 -12.02 -2.21 -14.09
N THR A 227 -11.96 -1.32 -15.07
CA THR A 227 -13.13 -0.66 -15.66
C THR A 227 -14.07 -1.62 -16.40
N ASP A 228 -13.64 -2.84 -16.73
CA ASP A 228 -14.47 -3.89 -17.32
C ASP A 228 -15.25 -4.72 -16.27
N TYR A 229 -15.07 -4.40 -14.99
CA TYR A 229 -15.76 -4.98 -13.83
C TYR A 229 -16.71 -3.94 -13.21
N PRO A 230 -17.99 -3.90 -13.60
CA PRO A 230 -18.92 -2.84 -13.19
C PRO A 230 -19.05 -2.65 -11.68
N ALA A 231 -19.17 -3.75 -10.93
CA ALA A 231 -19.33 -3.68 -9.47
C ALA A 231 -18.03 -3.24 -8.78
N LEU A 232 -16.89 -3.84 -9.16
CA LEU A 232 -15.59 -3.47 -8.62
C LEU A 232 -15.21 -2.02 -8.97
N TRP A 233 -15.52 -1.57 -10.19
CA TRP A 233 -15.24 -0.19 -10.58
C TRP A 233 -16.11 0.80 -9.80
N ALA A 234 -17.41 0.52 -9.66
CA ALA A 234 -18.30 1.34 -8.84
C ALA A 234 -17.85 1.37 -7.37
N TYR A 235 -17.46 0.23 -6.84
CA TYR A 235 -16.92 0.11 -5.48
C TYR A 235 -15.62 0.91 -5.30
N ALA A 236 -14.66 0.79 -6.21
CA ALA A 236 -13.40 1.53 -6.15
C ALA A 236 -13.61 3.04 -6.17
N ARG A 237 -14.54 3.53 -7.02
CA ARG A 237 -14.93 4.96 -7.08
C ARG A 237 -15.63 5.42 -5.80
N ARG A 238 -16.47 4.60 -5.20
CA ARG A 238 -17.15 4.90 -3.93
C ARG A 238 -16.13 5.07 -2.80
N LEU A 239 -15.15 4.17 -2.68
CA LEU A 239 -14.08 4.32 -1.70
C LEU A 239 -13.23 5.55 -2.00
N TYR A 240 -12.88 5.81 -3.26
CA TYR A 240 -12.14 7.01 -3.66
C TYR A 240 -12.87 8.31 -3.30
N ALA A 241 -14.19 8.33 -3.25
CA ALA A 241 -14.97 9.49 -2.82
C ALA A 241 -14.82 9.82 -1.32
N ILE A 242 -14.29 8.90 -0.52
CA ILE A 242 -14.00 9.13 0.90
C ILE A 242 -12.65 9.89 1.01
N PRO A 243 -12.58 11.03 1.73
CA PRO A 243 -11.37 11.86 1.81
C PRO A 243 -10.09 11.08 2.17
N ALA A 244 -10.14 10.16 3.13
CA ALA A 244 -9.01 9.38 3.57
C ALA A 244 -8.37 8.54 2.43
N PHE A 245 -9.18 8.04 1.51
CA PHE A 245 -8.72 7.28 0.34
C PHE A 245 -8.21 8.21 -0.77
N HIS A 246 -8.98 9.24 -1.10
CA HIS A 246 -8.64 10.18 -2.15
C HIS A 246 -7.35 10.96 -1.85
N GLU A 247 -7.23 11.55 -0.65
CA GLU A 247 -6.07 12.37 -0.26
C GLU A 247 -4.77 11.58 -0.13
N THR A 248 -4.86 10.25 -0.04
CA THR A 248 -3.71 9.34 0.01
C THR A 248 -3.41 8.67 -1.33
N THR A 249 -4.18 8.98 -2.39
CA THR A 249 -3.98 8.44 -3.74
C THR A 249 -3.37 9.50 -4.65
N ASP A 250 -2.12 9.29 -5.04
CA ASP A 250 -1.40 10.13 -5.99
C ASP A 250 -1.05 9.30 -7.24
N PHE A 251 -1.87 9.41 -8.28
CA PHE A 251 -1.70 8.64 -9.51
C PHE A 251 -0.42 9.00 -10.29
N ASP A 252 0.07 10.24 -10.20
CA ASP A 252 1.35 10.62 -10.82
C ASP A 252 2.51 9.92 -10.13
N GLN A 253 2.59 10.01 -8.80
CA GLN A 253 3.63 9.32 -8.05
C GLN A 253 3.56 7.79 -8.22
N ILE A 254 2.34 7.21 -8.27
CA ILE A 254 2.14 5.78 -8.55
C ILE A 254 2.78 5.43 -9.89
N LYS A 255 2.38 6.09 -10.99
CA LYS A 255 2.91 5.79 -12.32
C LYS A 255 4.42 6.00 -12.40
N ARG A 256 4.93 7.14 -11.92
CA ARG A 256 6.35 7.45 -11.94
C ARG A 256 7.17 6.42 -11.18
N HIS A 257 6.70 6.00 -9.99
CA HIS A 257 7.40 4.97 -9.22
C HIS A 257 7.60 3.68 -10.01
N TYR A 258 6.52 3.08 -10.50
CA TYR A 258 6.59 1.78 -11.16
C TYR A 258 7.38 1.86 -12.46
N TYR A 259 7.06 2.81 -13.33
CA TYR A 259 7.66 2.88 -14.66
C TYR A 259 9.09 3.40 -14.67
N ILE A 260 9.50 4.25 -13.73
CA ILE A 260 10.87 4.78 -13.67
C ILE A 260 11.80 3.88 -12.86
N THR A 261 11.33 3.30 -11.73
CA THR A 261 12.24 2.57 -10.83
C THR A 261 12.42 1.10 -11.17
N GLN A 262 11.45 0.49 -11.85
CA GLN A 262 11.49 -0.94 -12.17
C GLN A 262 12.09 -1.18 -13.58
N THR A 263 13.34 -0.80 -13.74
CA THR A 263 14.07 -0.82 -15.02
C THR A 263 14.24 -2.23 -15.61
N HIS A 264 14.11 -3.28 -14.80
CA HIS A 264 14.13 -4.66 -15.27
C HIS A 264 12.84 -5.06 -16.03
N ILE A 265 11.73 -4.31 -15.85
CA ILE A 265 10.48 -4.45 -16.59
C ILE A 265 10.40 -3.38 -17.69
N ASN A 266 10.74 -2.14 -17.35
CA ASN A 266 10.66 -0.98 -18.24
C ASN A 266 12.05 -0.30 -18.37
N PRO A 267 12.96 -0.83 -19.20
CA PRO A 267 14.33 -0.29 -19.33
C PRO A 267 14.36 1.15 -19.85
N SER A 268 13.39 1.53 -20.67
CA SER A 268 13.29 2.87 -21.26
C SER A 268 12.90 3.94 -20.22
N ARG A 269 12.35 3.55 -19.06
CA ARG A 269 11.82 4.43 -18.01
C ARG A 269 10.71 5.39 -18.50
N ILE A 270 10.10 5.10 -19.66
CA ILE A 270 8.98 5.89 -20.19
C ILE A 270 7.76 5.66 -19.31
N VAL A 271 7.15 6.76 -18.86
CA VAL A 271 5.89 6.76 -18.10
C VAL A 271 4.74 6.94 -19.09
N PRO A 272 3.75 6.03 -19.14
CA PRO A 272 2.64 6.15 -20.08
C PRO A 272 1.77 7.36 -19.77
N VAL A 273 1.24 8.01 -20.79
CA VAL A 273 0.31 9.17 -20.64
C VAL A 273 -1.00 8.72 -20.01
N GLY A 274 -1.62 7.66 -20.53
CA GLY A 274 -2.85 7.06 -20.01
C GLY A 274 -2.64 6.03 -18.87
N PRO A 275 -3.74 5.34 -18.49
CA PRO A 275 -5.11 5.60 -18.91
C PRO A 275 -5.71 6.84 -18.23
N GLU A 276 -6.66 7.51 -18.93
CA GLU A 276 -7.54 8.50 -18.30
C GLU A 276 -8.76 7.75 -17.74
N LEU A 277 -8.92 7.79 -16.43
CA LEU A 277 -9.96 7.08 -15.70
C LEU A 277 -10.87 8.07 -14.96
N ASP A 278 -12.17 7.88 -15.11
CA ASP A 278 -13.16 8.67 -14.37
C ASP A 278 -13.35 8.14 -12.95
N TRP A 279 -12.50 8.55 -12.04
CA TRP A 279 -12.64 8.25 -10.61
C TRP A 279 -13.79 9.01 -9.93
N GLY A 280 -14.48 9.91 -10.62
CA GLY A 280 -15.51 10.78 -10.10
C GLY A 280 -14.97 12.13 -9.59
N PRO A 281 -15.86 13.00 -9.12
CA PRO A 281 -15.47 14.30 -8.61
C PRO A 281 -14.56 14.13 -7.38
N ARG A 282 -13.50 14.93 -7.32
CA ARG A 282 -12.68 15.02 -6.12
C ARG A 282 -13.54 15.58 -4.98
N PRO A 283 -13.65 14.91 -3.83
CA PRO A 283 -14.27 15.53 -2.68
C PRO A 283 -13.50 16.81 -2.32
N PRO A 284 -14.17 17.85 -1.78
CA PRO A 284 -13.46 19.03 -1.29
C PRO A 284 -12.42 18.58 -0.29
N ALA A 285 -11.20 19.14 -0.37
CA ALA A 285 -10.15 18.86 0.61
C ALA A 285 -10.73 19.08 2.00
N SER A 286 -10.59 18.11 2.88
CA SER A 286 -11.00 18.27 4.27
C SER A 286 -10.31 19.53 4.81
N ALA A 287 -11.09 20.48 5.30
CA ALA A 287 -10.56 21.72 5.86
C ALA A 287 -9.53 21.32 6.93
N ARG A 288 -8.24 21.55 6.66
CA ARG A 288 -7.24 21.54 7.71
C ARG A 288 -7.74 22.57 8.71
N THR A 289 -8.13 22.14 9.90
CA THR A 289 -8.29 23.04 11.03
C THR A 289 -6.95 23.74 11.19
N ALA A 290 -6.91 24.98 10.74
CA ALA A 290 -5.77 25.86 10.98
C ALA A 290 -5.56 25.86 12.51
N ALA A 291 -4.37 25.48 12.95
CA ALA A 291 -3.98 25.66 14.34
C ALA A 291 -4.23 27.13 14.71
N PRO A 292 -4.85 27.43 15.86
CA PRO A 292 -5.06 28.81 16.26
C PRO A 292 -3.69 29.46 16.41
N THR A 293 -3.43 30.47 15.60
CA THR A 293 -2.31 31.39 15.83
C THR A 293 -2.60 32.11 17.15
N THR A 294 -1.91 31.71 18.19
CA THR A 294 -1.92 32.44 19.48
C THR A 294 -1.17 33.75 19.31
N PRO A 295 -1.69 34.89 19.79
CA PRO A 295 -1.10 36.23 19.68
C PRO A 295 0.23 36.37 20.40
#